data_1085d04d50fba2169b421937ec4aaad2
#
_entry.id   1085d04d50fba2169b421937ec4aaad2
#
_cell.length_a   1.000
_cell.length_b   1.000
_cell.length_c   1.000
_cell.angle_alpha   90.00
_cell.angle_beta   90.00
_cell.angle_gamma   90.00
#
_symmetry.space_group_name_H-M   'P 1'
#
loop_
_entity.id
_entity.type
_entity.pdbx_description
1 polymer ?
#
loop_
_entity_poly.entity_id
_entity_poly.type
_entity_poly.pdbx_seq_one_letter_code
_entity_poly.pdbx_strand_id
1 'polypeptide(L)'
;TPTYARDLAQAIIDIIHSGKTDICSGIYNYSGEGLCSRFDLAYEVGRLCGNVCRLKPCLSVDFPTVAARPHYSVLDKTLIKTTFDLEIPHWTESLRHCIGRMKKMQEGE
;
A
#
# COMPACT_ATOMS: atom_id res chain seq x y z
N THR A 1 1.37 6.13 -0.13
CA THR A 1 1.96 4.80 0.18
C THR A 1 1.21 3.72 -0.57
N PRO A 2 1.90 2.73 -1.16
CA PRO A 2 1.25 1.60 -1.80
C PRO A 2 0.34 0.86 -0.82
N THR A 3 -0.82 0.42 -1.30
CA THR A 3 -1.81 -0.25 -0.48
C THR A 3 -2.26 -1.53 -1.17
N TYR A 4 -2.09 -2.66 -0.49
CA TYR A 4 -2.54 -3.95 -0.99
C TYR A 4 -4.05 -4.09 -0.79
N ALA A 5 -4.79 -4.34 -1.85
CA ALA A 5 -6.25 -4.40 -1.81
C ALA A 5 -6.78 -5.44 -0.81
N ARG A 6 -6.06 -6.55 -0.63
CA ARG A 6 -6.42 -7.58 0.36
C ARG A 6 -6.33 -7.06 1.79
N ASP A 7 -5.32 -6.25 2.10
CA ASP A 7 -5.18 -5.66 3.44
C ASP A 7 -6.32 -4.69 3.72
N LEU A 8 -6.70 -3.88 2.73
CA LEU A 8 -7.84 -3.00 2.84
C LEU A 8 -9.15 -3.79 3.04
N ALA A 9 -9.34 -4.87 2.28
CA ALA A 9 -10.52 -5.73 2.43
C ALA A 9 -10.58 -6.34 3.83
N GLN A 10 -9.45 -6.82 4.36
CA GLN A 10 -9.38 -7.37 5.71
C GLN A 10 -9.70 -6.29 6.76
N ALA A 11 -9.19 -5.08 6.58
CA ALA A 11 -9.48 -3.96 7.46
C ALA A 11 -10.99 -3.65 7.49
N ILE A 12 -11.66 -3.67 6.35
CA ILE A 12 -13.11 -3.46 6.26
C ILE A 12 -13.86 -4.54 7.03
N ILE A 13 -13.46 -5.81 6.88
CA ILE A 13 -14.07 -6.94 7.62
C ILE A 13 -13.84 -6.77 9.12
N ASP A 14 -12.65 -6.40 9.54
CA ASP A 14 -12.32 -6.17 10.95
C ASP A 14 -13.16 -5.03 11.55
N ILE A 15 -13.37 -3.95 10.79
CA ILE A 15 -14.22 -2.84 11.19
C ILE A 15 -15.66 -3.29 11.37
N ILE A 16 -16.20 -4.07 10.45
CA ILE A 16 -17.56 -4.62 10.55
C ILE A 16 -17.67 -5.51 11.78
N HIS A 17 -16.72 -6.38 12.02
CA HIS A 17 -16.71 -7.29 13.17
C HIS A 17 -16.45 -6.59 14.50
N SER A 18 -15.95 -5.37 14.51
CA SER A 18 -15.71 -4.60 15.74
C SER A 18 -16.99 -4.25 16.50
N GLY A 19 -18.14 -4.24 15.82
CA GLY A 19 -19.42 -3.80 16.37
C GLY A 19 -19.53 -2.30 16.59
N LYS A 20 -18.59 -1.50 16.08
CA LYS A 20 -18.53 -0.04 16.30
C LYS A 20 -19.07 0.78 15.12
N THR A 21 -19.59 0.15 14.07
CA THR A 21 -20.00 0.84 12.85
C THR A 21 -21.08 1.87 13.05
N ASP A 22 -21.98 1.67 14.03
CA ASP A 22 -23.08 2.58 14.30
C ASP A 22 -22.65 3.80 15.14
N ILE A 23 -21.63 3.65 15.99
CA ILE A 23 -21.20 4.69 16.95
C ILE A 23 -19.93 5.43 16.52
N CYS A 24 -19.15 4.85 15.60
CA CYS A 24 -17.89 5.40 15.11
C CYS A 24 -17.97 5.78 13.63
N SER A 25 -19.13 6.27 13.19
CA SER A 25 -19.32 6.76 11.83
C SER A 25 -18.42 7.97 11.55
N GLY A 26 -17.86 8.06 10.36
CA GLY A 26 -17.00 9.18 9.98
C GLY A 26 -16.16 8.88 8.75
N ILE A 27 -15.21 9.76 8.47
CA ILE A 27 -14.25 9.62 7.38
C ILE A 27 -12.91 9.17 7.96
N TYR A 28 -12.37 8.10 7.43
CA TYR A 28 -11.10 7.49 7.87
C TYR A 28 -10.15 7.36 6.69
N ASN A 29 -8.88 7.67 6.91
CA ASN A 29 -7.84 7.42 5.93
C ASN A 29 -7.24 6.03 6.13
N TYR A 30 -7.02 5.30 5.05
CA TYR A 30 -6.35 4.01 5.06
C TYR A 30 -5.33 3.91 3.93
N SER A 31 -4.14 3.44 4.25
CA SER A 31 -3.11 3.02 3.30
C SER A 31 -2.12 2.10 4.01
N GLY A 32 -1.22 1.45 3.28
CA GLY A 32 -0.11 0.72 3.89
C GLY A 32 0.74 1.62 4.79
N GLU A 33 1.40 1.03 5.78
CA GLU A 33 2.36 1.73 6.63
C GLU A 33 3.66 2.05 5.89
N GLY A 34 4.37 3.06 6.37
CA GLY A 34 5.60 3.53 5.78
C GLY A 34 5.38 4.50 4.63
N LEU A 35 6.45 4.87 4.00
CA LEU A 35 6.44 5.75 2.84
C LEU A 35 7.48 5.29 1.82
N CYS A 36 7.24 5.57 0.57
CA CYS A 36 8.21 5.31 -0.49
C CYS A 36 7.96 6.22 -1.69
N SER A 37 9.00 6.41 -2.48
CA SER A 37 8.86 6.98 -3.80
C SER A 37 8.37 5.93 -4.81
N ARG A 38 8.00 6.37 -6.00
CA ARG A 38 7.70 5.44 -7.11
C ARG A 38 8.92 4.61 -7.50
N PHE A 39 10.11 5.20 -7.39
CA PHE A 39 11.35 4.49 -7.63
C PHE A 39 11.54 3.36 -6.60
N ASP A 40 11.35 3.64 -5.31
CA ASP A 40 11.47 2.62 -4.25
C ASP A 40 10.52 1.45 -4.49
N LEU A 41 9.28 1.74 -4.86
CA LEU A 41 8.30 0.69 -5.18
C LEU A 41 8.74 -0.15 -6.37
N ALA A 42 9.15 0.48 -7.46
CA ALA A 42 9.61 -0.22 -8.67
C ALA A 42 10.86 -1.06 -8.39
N TYR A 43 11.79 -0.52 -7.60
CA TYR A 43 13.00 -1.21 -7.20
C TYR A 43 12.68 -2.49 -6.39
N GLU A 44 11.81 -2.38 -5.41
CA GLU A 44 11.43 -3.53 -4.58
C GLU A 44 10.64 -4.59 -5.37
N VAL A 45 9.76 -4.17 -6.28
CA VAL A 45 9.09 -5.09 -7.23
C VAL A 45 10.12 -5.84 -8.07
N GLY A 46 11.08 -5.14 -8.64
CA GLY A 46 12.15 -5.74 -9.44
C GLY A 46 12.94 -6.77 -8.63
N ARG A 47 13.30 -6.41 -7.41
CA ARG A 47 14.04 -7.30 -6.50
C ARG A 47 13.25 -8.59 -6.19
N LEU A 48 11.97 -8.47 -5.90
CA LEU A 48 11.11 -9.61 -5.56
C LEU A 48 10.78 -10.51 -6.76
N CYS A 49 10.72 -9.93 -7.95
CA CYS A 49 10.44 -10.67 -9.19
C CYS A 49 11.68 -11.24 -9.87
N GLY A 50 12.87 -10.97 -9.34
CA GLY A 50 14.12 -11.35 -10.00
C GLY A 50 14.33 -10.61 -11.32
N ASN A 51 13.82 -9.39 -11.43
CA ASN A 51 13.85 -8.61 -12.66
C ASN A 51 15.26 -8.15 -13.00
N VAL A 52 15.58 -8.18 -14.28
CA VAL A 52 16.85 -7.72 -14.84
C VAL A 52 16.83 -6.30 -15.38
N CYS A 53 15.69 -5.61 -15.28
CA CYS A 53 15.57 -4.23 -15.72
C CYS A 53 16.44 -3.31 -14.86
N ARG A 54 17.22 -2.46 -15.54
CA ARG A 54 18.02 -1.44 -14.87
C ARG A 54 17.16 -0.23 -14.55
N LEU A 55 16.87 -0.02 -13.26
CA LEU A 55 16.14 1.13 -12.78
C LEU A 55 17.11 2.25 -12.37
N LYS A 56 16.75 3.46 -12.73
CA LYS A 56 17.48 4.67 -12.31
C LYS A 56 16.51 5.65 -11.68
N PRO A 57 16.84 6.23 -10.51
CA PRO A 57 16.05 7.31 -9.97
C PRO A 57 16.15 8.56 -10.85
N CYS A 58 15.08 9.32 -10.90
CA CYS A 58 15.06 10.62 -11.56
C CYS A 58 14.24 11.63 -10.76
N LEU A 59 14.43 12.89 -11.02
CA LEU A 59 13.60 13.94 -10.44
C LEU A 59 12.27 14.04 -11.19
N SER A 60 11.25 14.58 -10.52
CA SER A 60 9.93 14.78 -11.14
C SER A 60 9.99 15.66 -12.39
N VAL A 61 10.94 16.59 -12.44
CA VAL A 61 11.17 17.46 -13.61
C VAL A 61 11.67 16.69 -14.83
N ASP A 62 12.37 15.57 -14.61
CA ASP A 62 12.89 14.72 -15.68
C ASP A 62 11.84 13.77 -16.26
N PHE A 63 10.71 13.63 -15.56
CA PHE A 63 9.60 12.78 -15.99
C PHE A 63 8.28 13.54 -15.88
N PRO A 64 8.01 14.47 -16.80
CA PRO A 64 6.81 15.30 -16.75
C PRO A 64 5.54 14.48 -16.94
N THR A 65 4.52 14.81 -16.13
CA THR A 65 3.16 14.23 -16.23
C THR A 65 2.17 15.35 -16.51
N VAL A 66 1.04 15.01 -17.16
CA VAL A 66 -0.03 15.98 -17.45
C VAL A 66 -0.61 16.57 -16.17
N ALA A 67 -0.81 15.74 -15.13
CA ALA A 67 -1.30 16.18 -13.83
C ALA A 67 -0.12 16.57 -12.92
N ALA A 68 -0.25 17.71 -12.26
CA ALA A 68 0.66 18.10 -11.18
C ALA A 68 0.48 17.14 -10.00
N ARG A 69 1.55 16.48 -9.59
CA ARG A 69 1.53 15.53 -8.46
C ARG A 69 2.10 16.20 -7.21
N PRO A 70 1.50 15.98 -6.04
CA PRO A 70 2.08 16.48 -4.80
C PRO A 70 3.42 15.81 -4.51
N HIS A 71 4.34 16.55 -3.91
CA HIS A 71 5.63 15.99 -3.49
C HIS A 71 5.48 15.04 -2.30
N TYR A 72 4.47 15.25 -1.49
CA TYR A 72 4.18 14.44 -0.31
C TYR A 72 2.67 14.14 -0.23
N SER A 73 2.32 12.87 -0.20
CA SER A 73 0.93 12.40 -0.19
C SER A 73 0.69 11.27 0.82
N VAL A 74 1.49 11.23 1.87
CA VAL A 74 1.34 10.22 2.93
C VAL A 74 0.16 10.58 3.81
N LEU A 75 -0.72 9.60 4.05
CA LEU A 75 -1.91 9.77 4.87
C LEU A 75 -1.60 9.56 6.37
N ASP A 76 -2.24 10.34 7.20
CA ASP A 76 -2.31 10.08 8.64
C ASP A 76 -3.41 9.05 8.90
N LYS A 77 -3.03 7.89 9.42
CA LYS A 77 -3.91 6.75 9.70
C LYS A 77 -4.18 6.57 11.19
N THR A 78 -3.80 7.54 12.01
CA THR A 78 -3.93 7.43 13.48
C THR A 78 -5.38 7.18 13.88
N LEU A 79 -6.33 7.89 13.28
CA LEU A 79 -7.74 7.80 13.65
C LEU A 79 -8.31 6.39 13.41
N ILE A 80 -8.07 5.81 12.25
CA ILE A 80 -8.59 4.46 11.95
C ILE A 80 -7.92 3.39 12.82
N LYS A 81 -6.63 3.53 13.10
CA LYS A 81 -5.89 2.59 13.95
C LYS A 81 -6.37 2.63 15.39
N THR A 82 -6.56 3.80 15.95
CA THR A 82 -7.00 3.95 17.35
C THR A 82 -8.48 3.62 17.55
N THR A 83 -9.34 3.99 16.59
CA THR A 83 -10.78 3.75 16.70
C THR A 83 -11.14 2.27 16.61
N PHE A 84 -10.50 1.52 15.70
CA PHE A 84 -10.83 0.12 15.42
C PHE A 84 -9.75 -0.85 15.85
N ASP A 85 -8.70 -0.38 16.53
CA ASP A 85 -7.58 -1.21 16.97
C ASP A 85 -6.95 -2.02 15.83
N LEU A 86 -6.73 -1.35 14.69
CA LEU A 86 -6.15 -1.97 13.51
C LEU A 86 -4.63 -1.94 13.52
N GLU A 87 -4.03 -3.07 13.16
CA GLU A 87 -2.62 -3.17 12.75
C GLU A 87 -2.54 -3.12 11.23
N ILE A 88 -1.86 -2.11 10.70
CA ILE A 88 -1.69 -1.95 9.26
C ILE A 88 -0.30 -2.46 8.87
N PRO A 89 -0.20 -3.40 7.91
CA PRO A 89 1.12 -3.90 7.49
C PRO A 89 1.95 -2.81 6.81
N HIS A 90 3.27 -2.91 6.96
CA HIS A 90 4.19 -2.08 6.19
C HIS A 90 4.09 -2.43 4.70
N TRP A 91 4.20 -1.44 3.83
CA TRP A 91 4.02 -1.61 2.38
C TRP A 91 4.93 -2.67 1.76
N THR A 92 6.16 -2.84 2.29
CA THR A 92 7.10 -3.86 1.79
C THR A 92 6.65 -5.28 2.12
N GLU A 93 6.06 -5.47 3.30
CA GLU A 93 5.50 -6.76 3.71
C GLU A 93 4.30 -7.12 2.84
N SER A 94 3.39 -6.19 2.67
CA SER A 94 2.21 -6.35 1.80
C SER A 94 2.59 -6.65 0.36
N LEU A 95 3.60 -5.95 -0.17
CA LEU A 95 4.12 -6.20 -1.51
C LEU A 95 4.70 -7.62 -1.65
N ARG A 96 5.46 -8.07 -0.66
CA ARG A 96 6.01 -9.43 -0.64
C ARG A 96 4.90 -10.49 -0.68
N HIS A 97 3.86 -10.31 0.12
CA HIS A 97 2.69 -11.20 0.12
C HIS A 97 1.97 -11.19 -1.23
N CYS A 98 1.76 -10.01 -1.81
CA CYS A 98 1.10 -9.84 -3.10
C CYS A 98 1.85 -10.59 -4.21
N ILE A 99 3.15 -10.33 -4.35
CA ILE A 99 3.97 -10.97 -5.38
C ILE A 99 4.10 -12.48 -5.16
N GLY A 100 4.27 -12.91 -3.91
CA GLY A 100 4.31 -14.32 -3.57
C GLY A 100 3.03 -15.06 -3.98
N ARG A 101 1.89 -14.42 -3.79
CA ARG A 101 0.60 -14.97 -4.20
C ARG A 101 0.45 -15.02 -5.72
N MET A 102 0.88 -13.98 -6.43
CA MET A 102 0.86 -13.94 -7.89
C MET A 102 1.69 -15.07 -8.50
N LYS A 103 2.90 -15.30 -7.95
CA LYS A 103 3.77 -16.40 -8.40
C LYS A 103 3.10 -17.76 -8.21
N LYS A 104 2.48 -18.03 -7.07
CA LYS A 104 1.75 -19.26 -6.82
C LYS A 104 0.59 -19.48 -7.78
N MET A 105 -0.11 -18.43 -8.17
CA MET A 105 -1.19 -18.51 -9.15
C MET A 105 -0.67 -18.86 -10.54
N GLN A 106 0.50 -18.36 -10.92
CA GLN A 106 1.14 -18.69 -12.21
C GLN A 106 1.68 -20.13 -12.23
N GLU A 107 2.19 -20.63 -11.10
CA GLU A 107 2.69 -22.01 -10.98
C GLU A 107 1.55 -23.05 -10.94
N GLY A 108 0.34 -22.66 -10.59
CA GLY A 108 -0.86 -23.50 -10.55
C GLY A 108 -1.55 -23.69 -11.90
N GLU A 109 -1.08 -23.00 -12.94
CA GLU A 109 -1.53 -23.19 -14.33
C GLU A 109 -0.59 -24.16 -15.06
#